data_112bb290c358f0ecb1c9f9d986ea679f
#
_entry.id   112bb290c358f0ecb1c9f9d986ea679f
#
_cell.length_a   1.000
_cell.length_b   1.000
_cell.length_c   1.000
_cell.angle_alpha   90.00
_cell.angle_beta   90.00
_cell.angle_gamma   90.00
#
_symmetry.space_group_name_H-M   'P 1'
#
loop_
_entity.id
_entity.type
_entity.pdbx_description
1 polymer ?
#
loop_
_entity_poly.entity_id
_entity_poly.type
_entity_poly.pdbx_seq_one_letter_code
_entity_poly.pdbx_strand_id
1 'polypeptide(L)'
;DHHAATAAVTSQRWIEAKGHWKRTLLSTVLIVIAVILAPLSVVSVWARGEVTDTQRYVETVAPLADNPAIQDAVATRITDEIFTYIDVSAIANEAVDTLTSNRDLNDRQKAALEALVGPLTSGVESYTADAVNKVVRSEQFAAAWTEANTLAHQRLDDALTGQNADNAVKVENNQVVLDLNNLITQVKQLLIEKGFTVAEKIPTTGATIVLFNVPNAATLQ
;
A
#
# COMPACT_ATOMS: atom_id res chain seq x y z
N ASP A 1 51.20 13.82 -69.84
CA ASP A 1 50.68 14.67 -68.75
C ASP A 1 49.18 14.50 -68.41
N HIS A 2 48.40 13.81 -69.28
CA HIS A 2 46.96 13.63 -69.01
C HIS A 2 46.64 12.48 -68.04
N HIS A 3 47.51 11.53 -67.79
CA HIS A 3 47.24 10.40 -66.90
C HIS A 3 47.44 10.69 -65.42
N ALA A 4 48.27 11.70 -65.05
CA ALA A 4 48.51 12.08 -63.66
C ALA A 4 47.34 12.87 -63.03
N ALA A 5 46.66 13.70 -63.86
CA ALA A 5 45.55 14.51 -63.37
C ALA A 5 44.30 13.69 -63.03
N THR A 6 44.05 12.57 -63.74
CA THR A 6 42.89 11.72 -63.53
C THR A 6 43.00 10.89 -62.24
N ALA A 7 44.20 10.48 -61.86
CA ALA A 7 44.43 9.72 -60.60
C ALA A 7 44.26 10.58 -59.33
N ALA A 8 44.66 11.87 -59.40
CA ALA A 8 44.52 12.78 -58.27
C ALA A 8 43.06 13.14 -57.94
N VAL A 9 42.22 13.28 -58.98
CA VAL A 9 40.78 13.59 -58.80
C VAL A 9 40.03 12.41 -58.19
N THR A 10 40.42 11.18 -58.54
CA THR A 10 39.76 9.97 -58.03
C THR A 10 40.08 9.69 -56.56
N SER A 11 41.29 10.01 -56.12
CA SER A 11 41.70 9.79 -54.72
C SER A 11 41.03 10.76 -53.73
N GLN A 12 40.75 12.01 -54.12
CA GLN A 12 40.09 12.96 -53.25
C GLN A 12 38.60 12.61 -52.99
N ARG A 13 37.90 12.00 -53.95
CA ARG A 13 36.50 11.58 -53.80
C ARG A 13 36.31 10.50 -52.72
N TRP A 14 37.29 9.62 -52.55
CA TRP A 14 37.15 8.53 -51.56
C TRP A 14 37.40 8.97 -50.10
N ILE A 15 38.09 10.06 -49.89
CA ILE A 15 38.38 10.57 -48.52
C ILE A 15 37.17 11.33 -47.96
N GLU A 16 36.44 12.08 -48.80
CA GLU A 16 35.23 12.79 -48.40
C GLU A 16 34.06 11.86 -48.09
N ALA A 17 33.94 10.72 -48.80
CA ALA A 17 32.86 9.75 -48.59
C ALA A 17 32.88 9.10 -47.22
N LYS A 18 34.05 8.90 -46.61
CA LYS A 18 34.17 8.28 -45.27
C LYS A 18 33.75 9.19 -44.10
N GLY A 19 33.80 10.51 -44.26
CA GLY A 19 33.35 11.47 -43.24
C GLY A 19 31.84 11.59 -43.13
N HIS A 20 31.15 11.49 -44.26
CA HIS A 20 29.71 11.62 -44.32
C HIS A 20 28.98 10.38 -43.79
N TRP A 21 29.50 9.20 -43.99
CA TRP A 21 28.88 7.96 -43.54
C TRP A 21 28.77 7.87 -42.00
N LYS A 22 29.81 8.26 -41.27
CA LYS A 22 29.76 8.31 -39.81
C LYS A 22 28.74 9.33 -39.27
N ARG A 23 28.64 10.49 -39.95
CA ARG A 23 27.63 11.51 -39.61
C ARG A 23 26.23 11.03 -39.93
N THR A 24 26.01 10.38 -41.06
CA THR A 24 24.72 9.79 -41.46
C THR A 24 24.31 8.67 -40.53
N LEU A 25 25.22 7.74 -40.16
CA LEU A 25 24.98 6.71 -39.16
C LEU A 25 24.57 7.31 -37.80
N LEU A 26 25.32 8.29 -37.32
CA LEU A 26 25.00 8.97 -36.06
C LEU A 26 23.63 9.65 -36.12
N SER A 27 23.33 10.34 -37.21
CA SER A 27 22.04 10.99 -37.41
C SER A 27 20.89 9.96 -37.45
N THR A 28 21.09 8.85 -38.17
CA THR A 28 20.07 7.78 -38.26
C THR A 28 19.80 7.16 -36.86
N VAL A 29 20.86 6.89 -36.08
CA VAL A 29 20.73 6.35 -34.73
C VAL A 29 19.97 7.34 -33.82
N LEU A 30 20.33 8.64 -33.89
CA LEU A 30 19.63 9.66 -33.11
C LEU A 30 18.15 9.79 -33.50
N ILE A 31 17.84 9.72 -34.79
CA ILE A 31 16.43 9.75 -35.27
C ILE A 31 15.67 8.51 -34.74
N VAL A 32 16.26 7.32 -34.83
CA VAL A 32 15.63 6.10 -34.31
C VAL A 32 15.37 6.21 -32.79
N ILE A 33 16.37 6.69 -32.04
CA ILE A 33 16.22 6.93 -30.61
C ILE A 33 15.10 7.96 -30.34
N ALA A 34 15.07 9.07 -31.07
CA ALA A 34 14.03 10.10 -30.94
C ALA A 34 12.63 9.56 -31.25
N VAL A 35 12.49 8.74 -32.29
CA VAL A 35 11.22 8.09 -32.66
C VAL A 35 10.70 7.13 -31.60
N ILE A 36 11.61 6.46 -30.89
CA ILE A 36 11.25 5.57 -29.77
C ILE A 36 10.95 6.39 -28.49
N LEU A 37 11.77 7.40 -28.19
CA LEU A 37 11.63 8.17 -26.95
C LEU A 37 10.43 9.14 -26.99
N ALA A 38 10.05 9.67 -28.16
CA ALA A 38 8.94 10.61 -28.25
C ALA A 38 7.60 10.01 -27.78
N PRO A 39 7.12 8.84 -28.26
CA PRO A 39 5.91 8.23 -27.74
C PRO A 39 6.03 7.80 -26.28
N LEU A 40 7.19 7.31 -25.85
CA LEU A 40 7.43 6.98 -24.44
C LEU A 40 7.32 8.21 -23.54
N SER A 41 7.81 9.37 -23.99
CA SER A 41 7.67 10.63 -23.26
C SER A 41 6.21 11.04 -23.11
N VAL A 42 5.42 10.95 -24.18
CA VAL A 42 3.98 11.29 -24.13
C VAL A 42 3.24 10.34 -23.18
N VAL A 43 3.49 9.04 -23.27
CA VAL A 43 2.90 8.04 -22.36
C VAL A 43 3.32 8.30 -20.92
N SER A 44 4.57 8.65 -20.67
CA SER A 44 5.06 8.93 -19.32
C SER A 44 4.41 10.18 -18.71
N VAL A 45 4.23 11.24 -19.50
CA VAL A 45 3.53 12.47 -19.04
C VAL A 45 2.06 12.19 -18.77
N TRP A 46 1.40 11.45 -19.67
CA TRP A 46 0.00 11.05 -19.48
C TRP A 46 -0.17 10.14 -18.25
N ALA A 47 0.64 9.08 -18.13
CA ALA A 47 0.57 8.15 -17.02
C ALA A 47 0.84 8.85 -15.67
N ARG A 48 1.77 9.81 -15.67
CA ARG A 48 2.03 10.63 -14.46
C ARG A 48 0.77 11.41 -14.05
N GLY A 49 0.11 12.12 -14.98
CA GLY A 49 -1.10 12.87 -14.69
C GLY A 49 -2.25 11.97 -14.20
N GLU A 50 -2.34 10.74 -14.69
CA GLU A 50 -3.39 9.79 -14.30
C GLU A 50 -3.13 9.17 -12.93
N VAL A 51 -1.86 8.89 -12.61
CA VAL A 51 -1.46 8.26 -11.33
C VAL A 51 -1.41 9.26 -10.19
N THR A 52 -1.09 10.54 -10.45
CA THR A 52 -0.98 11.57 -9.40
C THR A 52 -2.27 12.33 -9.13
N ASP A 53 -3.35 12.09 -9.88
CA ASP A 53 -4.65 12.71 -9.66
C ASP A 53 -5.41 12.02 -8.53
N THR A 54 -5.21 12.51 -7.32
CA THR A 54 -5.89 12.01 -6.11
C THR A 54 -7.41 12.05 -6.22
N GLN A 55 -7.98 13.09 -6.84
CA GLN A 55 -9.42 13.21 -6.97
C GLN A 55 -9.99 12.09 -7.84
N ARG A 56 -9.38 11.82 -8.98
CA ARG A 56 -9.78 10.75 -9.90
C ARG A 56 -9.63 9.37 -9.28
N TYR A 57 -8.54 9.16 -8.54
CA TYR A 57 -8.36 7.93 -7.75
C TYR A 57 -9.52 7.74 -6.77
N VAL A 58 -9.83 8.77 -5.99
CA VAL A 58 -10.89 8.74 -4.97
C VAL A 58 -12.27 8.51 -5.61
N GLU A 59 -12.59 9.14 -6.73
CA GLU A 59 -13.83 8.90 -7.48
C GLU A 59 -13.98 7.43 -7.88
N THR A 60 -12.87 6.73 -8.12
CA THR A 60 -12.85 5.31 -8.48
C THR A 60 -13.01 4.40 -7.26
N VAL A 61 -12.38 4.74 -6.12
CA VAL A 61 -12.35 3.86 -4.94
C VAL A 61 -13.44 4.16 -3.91
N ALA A 62 -13.99 5.38 -3.88
CA ALA A 62 -15.05 5.74 -2.94
C ALA A 62 -16.28 4.83 -3.06
N PRO A 63 -16.80 4.49 -4.26
CA PRO A 63 -17.97 3.61 -4.39
C PRO A 63 -17.73 2.18 -3.90
N LEU A 64 -16.47 1.76 -3.70
CA LEU A 64 -16.15 0.43 -3.18
C LEU A 64 -16.59 0.26 -1.72
N ALA A 65 -16.70 1.36 -0.97
CA ALA A 65 -17.21 1.34 0.39
C ALA A 65 -18.66 0.84 0.47
N ASP A 66 -19.44 1.03 -0.60
CA ASP A 66 -20.83 0.61 -0.69
C ASP A 66 -20.99 -0.77 -1.36
N ASN A 67 -19.89 -1.37 -1.83
CA ASN A 67 -19.92 -2.69 -2.47
C ASN A 67 -20.04 -3.79 -1.41
N PRO A 68 -21.11 -4.62 -1.43
CA PRO A 68 -21.31 -5.65 -0.41
C PRO A 68 -20.16 -6.64 -0.27
N ALA A 69 -19.54 -7.05 -1.39
CA ALA A 69 -18.41 -7.99 -1.36
C ALA A 69 -17.17 -7.39 -0.69
N ILE A 70 -16.94 -6.10 -0.89
CA ILE A 70 -15.83 -5.37 -0.23
C ILE A 70 -16.16 -5.19 1.26
N GLN A 71 -17.41 -4.81 1.59
CA GLN A 71 -17.86 -4.67 2.97
C GLN A 71 -17.71 -5.98 3.74
N ASP A 72 -18.12 -7.10 3.16
CA ASP A 72 -17.99 -8.43 3.77
C ASP A 72 -16.51 -8.82 3.97
N ALA A 73 -15.67 -8.58 2.97
CA ALA A 73 -14.23 -8.86 3.06
C ALA A 73 -13.55 -8.01 4.15
N VAL A 74 -13.87 -6.71 4.22
CA VAL A 74 -13.36 -5.80 5.24
C VAL A 74 -13.86 -6.19 6.63
N ALA A 75 -15.15 -6.48 6.77
CA ALA A 75 -15.73 -6.90 8.04
C ALA A 75 -15.09 -8.20 8.55
N THR A 76 -14.92 -9.19 7.68
CA THR A 76 -14.23 -10.44 8.02
C THR A 76 -12.80 -10.15 8.49
N ARG A 77 -12.04 -9.37 7.74
CA ARG A 77 -10.66 -9.04 8.09
C ARG A 77 -10.55 -8.32 9.43
N ILE A 78 -11.43 -7.36 9.70
CA ILE A 78 -11.46 -6.64 10.99
C ILE A 78 -11.80 -7.61 12.12
N THR A 79 -12.79 -8.47 11.93
CA THR A 79 -13.21 -9.47 12.92
C THR A 79 -12.07 -10.45 13.24
N ASP A 80 -11.42 -11.00 12.23
CA ASP A 80 -10.27 -11.89 12.40
C ASP A 80 -9.12 -11.22 13.15
N GLU A 81 -8.84 -9.96 12.81
CA GLU A 81 -7.79 -9.18 13.48
C GLU A 81 -8.13 -8.94 14.96
N ILE A 82 -9.39 -8.63 15.29
CA ILE A 82 -9.85 -8.48 16.69
C ILE A 82 -9.57 -9.77 17.47
N PHE A 83 -9.92 -10.94 16.92
CA PHE A 83 -9.73 -12.22 17.59
C PHE A 83 -8.29 -12.75 17.56
N THR A 84 -7.40 -12.15 16.76
CA THR A 84 -5.96 -12.39 16.88
C THR A 84 -5.39 -11.83 18.18
N TYR A 85 -5.97 -10.73 18.69
CA TYR A 85 -5.53 -10.08 19.92
C TYR A 85 -6.39 -10.42 21.15
N ILE A 86 -7.58 -10.96 20.95
CA ILE A 86 -8.54 -11.24 22.01
C ILE A 86 -8.91 -12.72 21.97
N ASP A 87 -8.35 -13.50 22.90
CA ASP A 87 -8.75 -14.90 23.10
C ASP A 87 -10.01 -14.95 24.00
N VAL A 88 -11.17 -14.97 23.33
CA VAL A 88 -12.47 -15.03 24.03
C VAL A 88 -12.61 -16.33 24.83
N SER A 89 -12.05 -17.43 24.30
CA SER A 89 -12.11 -18.73 25.01
C SER A 89 -11.31 -18.70 26.30
N ALA A 90 -10.11 -18.11 26.28
CA ALA A 90 -9.29 -17.97 27.49
C ALA A 90 -10.00 -17.10 28.55
N ILE A 91 -10.60 -15.97 28.12
CA ILE A 91 -11.36 -15.09 29.03
C ILE A 91 -12.57 -15.80 29.63
N ALA A 92 -13.33 -16.56 28.82
CA ALA A 92 -14.48 -17.32 29.28
C ALA A 92 -14.08 -18.44 30.27
N ASN A 93 -12.98 -19.16 30.00
CA ASN A 93 -12.44 -20.16 30.90
C ASN A 93 -12.00 -19.54 32.22
N GLU A 94 -11.24 -18.45 32.21
CA GLU A 94 -10.81 -17.74 33.43
C GLU A 94 -12.00 -17.27 34.28
N ALA A 95 -13.07 -16.79 33.63
CA ALA A 95 -14.29 -16.41 34.32
C ALA A 95 -14.97 -17.61 35.01
N VAL A 96 -15.05 -18.75 34.31
CA VAL A 96 -15.59 -19.99 34.87
C VAL A 96 -14.72 -20.49 36.02
N ASP A 97 -13.41 -20.52 35.85
CA ASP A 97 -12.46 -20.93 36.89
C ASP A 97 -12.58 -20.07 38.15
N THR A 98 -12.71 -18.75 37.97
CA THR A 98 -12.91 -17.80 39.07
C THR A 98 -14.23 -18.08 39.82
N LEU A 99 -15.28 -18.37 39.09
CA LEU A 99 -16.60 -18.69 39.68
C LEU A 99 -16.57 -20.04 40.41
N THR A 100 -15.86 -21.02 39.88
CA THR A 100 -15.76 -22.36 40.47
C THR A 100 -14.86 -22.42 41.70
N SER A 101 -13.79 -21.59 41.70
CA SER A 101 -12.83 -21.53 42.80
C SER A 101 -13.36 -20.76 44.04
N ASN A 102 -14.24 -19.80 43.79
CA ASN A 102 -14.76 -18.94 44.85
C ASN A 102 -16.11 -19.37 45.43
N ARG A 103 -16.63 -20.52 45.03
CA ARG A 103 -17.91 -21.07 45.48
C ARG A 103 -17.82 -22.60 45.71
N ASP A 104 -18.46 -23.07 46.77
CA ASP A 104 -18.61 -24.52 47.04
C ASP A 104 -19.62 -25.12 46.06
N LEU A 105 -19.17 -25.34 44.80
CA LEU A 105 -19.96 -25.96 43.74
C LEU A 105 -19.75 -27.46 43.73
N ASN A 106 -20.84 -28.18 43.53
CA ASN A 106 -20.72 -29.63 43.28
C ASN A 106 -20.27 -29.91 41.82
N ASP A 107 -19.81 -31.13 41.56
CA ASP A 107 -19.24 -31.51 40.25
C ASP A 107 -20.21 -31.28 39.07
N ARG A 108 -21.52 -31.44 39.27
CA ARG A 108 -22.51 -31.16 38.23
C ARG A 108 -22.63 -29.67 37.90
N GLN A 109 -22.51 -28.80 38.91
CA GLN A 109 -22.56 -27.34 38.73
C GLN A 109 -21.29 -26.86 38.01
N LYS A 110 -20.14 -27.42 38.38
CA LYS A 110 -18.88 -27.13 37.68
C LYS A 110 -18.97 -27.55 36.20
N ALA A 111 -19.35 -28.77 35.93
CA ALA A 111 -19.51 -29.29 34.56
C ALA A 111 -20.55 -28.46 33.74
N ALA A 112 -21.62 -27.96 34.37
CA ALA A 112 -22.58 -27.09 33.72
C ALA A 112 -22.00 -25.69 33.37
N LEU A 113 -21.16 -25.13 34.22
CA LEU A 113 -20.45 -23.86 33.92
C LEU A 113 -19.43 -24.04 32.83
N GLU A 114 -18.62 -25.09 32.88
CA GLU A 114 -17.65 -25.44 31.82
C GLU A 114 -18.34 -25.64 30.46
N ALA A 115 -19.51 -26.27 30.44
CA ALA A 115 -20.29 -26.46 29.21
C ALA A 115 -20.79 -25.15 28.59
N LEU A 116 -20.85 -24.05 29.33
CA LEU A 116 -21.26 -22.74 28.83
C LEU A 116 -20.13 -21.99 28.10
N VAL A 117 -18.87 -22.38 28.30
CA VAL A 117 -17.72 -21.69 27.67
C VAL A 117 -17.86 -21.64 26.14
N GLY A 118 -18.12 -22.78 25.50
CA GLY A 118 -18.27 -22.85 24.05
C GLY A 118 -19.41 -21.94 23.52
N PRO A 119 -20.65 -22.07 24.01
CA PRO A 119 -21.75 -21.19 23.61
C PRO A 119 -21.49 -19.70 23.88
N LEU A 120 -20.83 -19.35 24.99
CA LEU A 120 -20.45 -17.96 25.28
C LEU A 120 -19.41 -17.42 24.31
N THR A 121 -18.37 -18.22 24.03
CA THR A 121 -17.34 -17.85 23.06
C THR A 121 -17.96 -17.60 21.70
N SER A 122 -18.73 -18.57 21.17
CA SER A 122 -19.40 -18.42 19.88
C SER A 122 -20.40 -17.26 19.85
N GLY A 123 -21.08 -17.01 20.97
CA GLY A 123 -22.01 -15.86 21.10
C GLY A 123 -21.26 -14.52 21.01
N VAL A 124 -20.12 -14.38 21.68
CA VAL A 124 -19.30 -13.17 21.62
C VAL A 124 -18.71 -12.98 20.24
N GLU A 125 -18.20 -14.05 19.62
CA GLU A 125 -17.65 -14.00 18.26
C GLU A 125 -18.70 -13.57 17.24
N SER A 126 -19.90 -14.17 17.29
CA SER A 126 -21.02 -13.83 16.41
C SER A 126 -21.48 -12.39 16.62
N TYR A 127 -21.66 -11.98 17.86
CA TYR A 127 -22.06 -10.60 18.18
C TYR A 127 -21.02 -9.57 17.69
N THR A 128 -19.73 -9.89 17.86
CA THR A 128 -18.65 -9.02 17.38
C THR A 128 -18.65 -8.92 15.86
N ALA A 129 -18.80 -10.04 15.14
CA ALA A 129 -18.90 -10.05 13.69
C ALA A 129 -20.10 -9.23 13.19
N ASP A 130 -21.26 -9.37 13.81
CA ASP A 130 -22.47 -8.60 13.48
C ASP A 130 -22.27 -7.10 13.75
N ALA A 131 -21.62 -6.74 14.87
CA ALA A 131 -21.32 -5.36 15.19
C ALA A 131 -20.35 -4.74 14.19
N VAL A 132 -19.29 -5.46 13.82
CA VAL A 132 -18.32 -5.03 12.79
C VAL A 132 -19.01 -4.85 11.44
N ASN A 133 -19.84 -5.82 11.01
CA ASN A 133 -20.62 -5.72 9.78
C ASN A 133 -21.50 -4.47 9.76
N LYS A 134 -22.17 -4.17 10.88
CA LYS A 134 -23.01 -2.98 11.01
C LYS A 134 -22.21 -1.69 10.87
N VAL A 135 -21.02 -1.65 11.46
CA VAL A 135 -20.10 -0.51 11.35
C VAL A 135 -19.61 -0.33 9.91
N VAL A 136 -19.15 -1.41 9.27
CA VAL A 136 -18.63 -1.36 7.89
C VAL A 136 -19.67 -0.95 6.86
N ARG A 137 -20.96 -1.20 7.15
CA ARG A 137 -22.08 -0.78 6.28
C ARG A 137 -22.66 0.59 6.64
N SER A 138 -22.01 1.34 7.52
CA SER A 138 -22.48 2.67 7.94
C SER A 138 -21.96 3.78 7.00
N GLU A 139 -22.69 4.89 6.91
CA GLU A 139 -22.28 6.09 6.19
C GLU A 139 -20.96 6.67 6.78
N GLN A 140 -20.77 6.54 8.10
CA GLN A 140 -19.54 6.97 8.76
C GLN A 140 -18.33 6.19 8.26
N PHE A 141 -18.48 4.88 8.03
CA PHE A 141 -17.43 4.07 7.45
C PHE A 141 -17.14 4.46 5.99
N ALA A 142 -18.17 4.69 5.17
CA ALA A 142 -17.98 5.14 3.79
C ALA A 142 -17.25 6.49 3.72
N ALA A 143 -17.56 7.42 4.61
CA ALA A 143 -16.86 8.69 4.72
C ALA A 143 -15.40 8.50 5.17
N ALA A 144 -15.16 7.68 6.19
CA ALA A 144 -13.81 7.36 6.66
C ALA A 144 -12.97 6.62 5.60
N TRP A 145 -13.59 5.70 4.85
CA TRP A 145 -12.98 5.02 3.72
C TRP A 145 -12.46 5.99 2.66
N THR A 146 -13.33 6.91 2.23
CA THR A 146 -13.01 7.92 1.22
C THR A 146 -11.84 8.80 1.66
N GLU A 147 -11.89 9.29 2.89
CA GLU A 147 -10.87 10.19 3.43
C GLU A 147 -9.54 9.46 3.68
N ALA A 148 -9.57 8.23 4.20
CA ALA A 148 -8.38 7.40 4.39
C ALA A 148 -7.69 7.08 3.06
N ASN A 149 -8.45 6.76 2.01
CA ASN A 149 -7.92 6.54 0.67
C ASN A 149 -7.34 7.82 0.06
N THR A 150 -7.96 8.98 0.30
CA THR A 150 -7.43 10.29 -0.10
C THR A 150 -6.06 10.53 0.52
N LEU A 151 -5.94 10.36 1.83
CA LEU A 151 -4.69 10.53 2.56
C LEU A 151 -3.61 9.53 2.09
N ALA A 152 -3.98 8.27 1.92
CA ALA A 152 -3.06 7.24 1.47
C ALA A 152 -2.52 7.52 0.07
N HIS A 153 -3.39 7.95 -0.85
CA HIS A 153 -2.99 8.28 -2.21
C HIS A 153 -2.10 9.54 -2.26
N GLN A 154 -2.43 10.58 -1.49
CA GLN A 154 -1.59 11.77 -1.39
C GLN A 154 -0.19 11.43 -0.87
N ARG A 155 -0.08 10.56 0.15
CA ARG A 155 1.21 10.13 0.68
C ARG A 155 2.00 9.30 -0.32
N LEU A 156 1.33 8.48 -1.10
CA LEU A 156 1.97 7.72 -2.18
C LEU A 156 2.48 8.66 -3.28
N ASP A 157 1.69 9.65 -3.68
CA ASP A 157 2.09 10.66 -4.66
C ASP A 157 3.29 11.48 -4.18
N ASP A 158 3.27 11.97 -2.94
CA ASP A 158 4.39 12.65 -2.29
C ASP A 158 5.67 11.80 -2.34
N ALA A 159 5.57 10.52 -2.02
CA ALA A 159 6.69 9.58 -2.04
C ALA A 159 7.23 9.33 -3.46
N LEU A 160 6.35 9.20 -4.46
CA LEU A 160 6.72 8.96 -5.86
C LEU A 160 7.28 10.20 -6.56
N THR A 161 6.79 11.39 -6.19
CA THR A 161 7.22 12.67 -6.79
C THR A 161 8.41 13.30 -6.07
N GLY A 162 8.83 12.74 -4.92
CA GLY A 162 9.89 13.28 -4.08
C GLY A 162 9.46 14.53 -3.29
N GLN A 163 8.17 14.87 -3.30
CA GLN A 163 7.63 15.92 -2.47
C GLN A 163 7.46 15.37 -1.06
N ASN A 164 8.16 15.94 -0.07
CA ASN A 164 8.16 15.46 1.32
C ASN A 164 8.69 14.01 1.53
N ALA A 165 9.51 13.50 0.58
CA ALA A 165 10.07 12.14 0.65
C ALA A 165 11.01 11.91 1.85
N ASP A 166 11.56 12.97 2.44
CA ASP A 166 12.58 12.89 3.50
C ASP A 166 12.14 12.15 4.77
N ASN A 167 10.83 11.96 4.98
CA ASN A 167 10.29 11.30 6.15
C ASN A 167 9.49 10.01 5.87
N ALA A 168 9.13 9.73 4.62
CA ALA A 168 8.29 8.59 4.30
C ALA A 168 9.09 7.38 3.79
N VAL A 169 10.18 7.62 3.05
CA VAL A 169 11.03 6.56 2.49
C VAL A 169 12.34 6.53 3.25
N LYS A 170 12.67 5.38 3.83
CA LYS A 170 13.92 5.17 4.57
C LYS A 170 14.68 3.99 3.99
N VAL A 171 16.00 4.00 4.15
CA VAL A 171 16.85 2.85 3.85
C VAL A 171 17.27 2.24 5.18
N GLU A 172 16.73 1.08 5.50
CA GLU A 172 17.02 0.34 6.73
C GLU A 172 17.37 -1.11 6.38
N ASN A 173 18.46 -1.64 6.97
CA ASN A 173 18.89 -3.03 6.80
C ASN A 173 18.98 -3.50 5.33
N ASN A 174 19.56 -2.68 4.44
CA ASN A 174 19.63 -2.95 3.00
C ASN A 174 18.24 -3.05 2.30
N GLN A 175 17.23 -2.45 2.87
CA GLN A 175 15.88 -2.39 2.33
C GLN A 175 15.43 -0.94 2.20
N VAL A 176 14.77 -0.63 1.10
CA VAL A 176 14.01 0.62 1.00
C VAL A 176 12.64 0.35 1.59
N VAL A 177 12.33 1.05 2.67
CA VAL A 177 11.07 0.90 3.42
C VAL A 177 10.25 2.17 3.35
N LEU A 178 8.94 2.02 3.27
CA LEU A 178 7.97 3.10 3.42
C LEU A 178 7.49 3.12 4.88
N ASP A 179 7.74 4.23 5.57
CA ASP A 179 7.27 4.45 6.93
C ASP A 179 5.80 4.91 6.92
N LEU A 180 4.93 4.09 7.45
CA LEU A 180 3.49 4.35 7.52
C LEU A 180 3.03 4.96 8.84
N ASN A 181 3.91 5.21 9.80
CA ASN A 181 3.52 5.66 11.14
C ASN A 181 2.69 6.96 11.10
N ASN A 182 3.10 7.91 10.26
CA ASN A 182 2.37 9.16 10.10
C ASN A 182 1.00 8.96 9.45
N LEU A 183 0.90 8.08 8.46
CA LEU A 183 -0.38 7.74 7.82
C LEU A 183 -1.32 7.08 8.83
N ILE A 184 -0.84 6.08 9.56
CA ILE A 184 -1.63 5.38 10.59
C ILE A 184 -2.10 6.35 11.66
N THR A 185 -1.25 7.29 12.11
CA THR A 185 -1.63 8.31 13.08
C THR A 185 -2.76 9.20 12.55
N GLN A 186 -2.69 9.66 11.31
CA GLN A 186 -3.72 10.49 10.70
C GLN A 186 -5.03 9.70 10.52
N VAL A 187 -4.97 8.47 10.02
CA VAL A 187 -6.15 7.60 9.86
C VAL A 187 -6.77 7.27 11.22
N LYS A 188 -5.97 7.01 12.25
CA LYS A 188 -6.45 6.81 13.63
C LYS A 188 -7.23 8.03 14.13
N GLN A 189 -6.68 9.23 13.98
CA GLN A 189 -7.36 10.47 14.39
C GLN A 189 -8.66 10.66 13.62
N LEU A 190 -8.63 10.47 12.31
CA LEU A 190 -9.82 10.51 11.48
C LEU A 190 -10.91 9.55 11.97
N LEU A 191 -10.56 8.30 12.26
CA LEU A 191 -11.53 7.31 12.77
C LEU A 191 -12.14 7.75 14.10
N ILE A 192 -11.34 8.31 15.01
CA ILE A 192 -11.83 8.85 16.30
C ILE A 192 -12.80 10.00 16.06
N GLU A 193 -12.47 10.93 15.16
CA GLU A 193 -13.35 12.06 14.79
C GLU A 193 -14.67 11.62 14.18
N LYS A 194 -14.65 10.50 13.41
CA LYS A 194 -15.87 9.88 12.86
C LYS A 194 -16.65 9.04 13.89
N GLY A 195 -16.21 9.01 15.15
CA GLY A 195 -16.90 8.34 16.25
C GLY A 195 -16.45 6.91 16.54
N PHE A 196 -15.40 6.43 15.87
CA PHE A 196 -14.83 5.10 16.11
C PHE A 196 -13.81 5.14 17.24
N THR A 197 -14.26 5.29 18.49
CA THR A 197 -13.39 5.42 19.69
C THR A 197 -12.47 4.23 19.90
N VAL A 198 -12.84 3.03 19.42
CA VAL A 198 -11.99 1.83 19.45
C VAL A 198 -10.66 2.06 18.73
N ALA A 199 -10.62 2.99 17.76
CA ALA A 199 -9.39 3.36 17.07
C ALA A 199 -8.31 3.93 17.97
N GLU A 200 -8.62 4.40 19.19
CA GLU A 200 -7.64 4.82 20.18
C GLU A 200 -6.62 3.72 20.51
N LYS A 201 -7.02 2.46 20.40
CA LYS A 201 -6.19 1.29 20.67
C LYS A 201 -5.28 0.87 19.49
N ILE A 202 -5.41 1.50 18.32
CA ILE A 202 -4.56 1.19 17.17
C ILE A 202 -3.13 1.65 17.47
N PRO A 203 -2.13 0.73 17.41
CA PRO A 203 -0.74 1.10 17.57
C PRO A 203 -0.27 1.96 16.37
N THR A 204 0.48 3.02 16.65
CA THR A 204 0.96 3.97 15.64
C THR A 204 2.46 3.84 15.34
N THR A 205 3.12 2.84 15.90
CA THR A 205 4.57 2.65 15.77
C THR A 205 4.91 1.32 15.13
N GLY A 206 5.99 1.30 14.35
CA GLY A 206 6.53 0.07 13.75
C GLY A 206 5.90 -0.36 12.43
N ALA A 207 4.98 0.42 11.88
CA ALA A 207 4.37 0.09 10.59
C ALA A 207 5.25 0.55 9.43
N THR A 208 5.88 -0.41 8.76
CA THR A 208 6.70 -0.18 7.57
C THR A 208 6.37 -1.19 6.48
N ILE A 209 6.44 -0.76 5.22
CA ILE A 209 6.34 -1.64 4.06
C ILE A 209 7.69 -1.68 3.36
N VAL A 210 8.23 -2.88 3.14
CA VAL A 210 9.42 -3.06 2.32
C VAL A 210 9.04 -2.92 0.85
N LEU A 211 9.59 -1.92 0.18
CA LEU A 211 9.35 -1.67 -1.24
C LEU A 211 10.26 -2.54 -2.10
N PHE A 212 11.55 -2.58 -1.78
CA PHE A 212 12.51 -3.45 -2.46
C PHE A 212 13.81 -3.61 -1.64
N ASN A 213 14.56 -4.67 -1.93
CA ASN A 213 15.86 -4.93 -1.32
C ASN A 213 16.97 -4.27 -2.16
N VAL A 214 17.88 -3.57 -1.52
CA VAL A 214 19.06 -2.96 -2.15
C VAL A 214 20.29 -3.76 -1.73
N PRO A 215 20.80 -4.68 -2.55
CA PRO A 215 22.03 -5.38 -2.23
C PRO A 215 23.19 -4.34 -2.18
N ASN A 216 23.89 -4.29 -1.05
CA ASN A 216 25.04 -3.38 -0.78
C ASN A 216 24.71 -1.89 -0.55
N ALA A 217 23.60 -1.55 0.09
CA ALA A 217 23.29 -0.16 0.45
C ALA A 217 24.37 0.51 1.35
N ALA A 218 25.17 -0.29 2.07
CA ALA A 218 26.24 0.20 2.92
C ALA A 218 27.44 0.87 2.15
N THR A 219 27.49 0.77 0.83
CA THR A 219 28.55 1.34 -0.01
C THR A 219 28.16 2.67 -0.67
N LEU A 220 26.95 3.19 -0.40
CA LEU A 220 26.42 4.42 -0.99
C LEU A 220 26.32 5.60 -0.01
N GLN A 221 26.93 5.48 1.17
CA GLN A 221 27.09 6.59 2.14
C GLN A 221 28.46 7.20 2.07
#